data_248ab9a2e397beb55c3107f49075e944
#
_entry.id   248ab9a2e397beb55c3107f49075e944
#
_cell.length_a   1.000
_cell.length_b   1.000
_cell.length_c   1.000
_cell.angle_alpha   90.00
_cell.angle_beta   90.00
_cell.angle_gamma   90.00
#
_symmetry.space_group_name_H-M   'P 1'
#
loop_
_entity.id
_entity.type
_entity.pdbx_description
1 polymer ?
#
loop_
_entity_poly.entity_id
_entity_poly.type
_entity_poly.pdbx_seq_one_letter_code
_entity_poly.pdbx_strand_id
1 'polypeptide(L)'
;MKKILLGLAAALMMTACNENKQQVATTTVDSAKVVTDLMMSRRSIRAYKDSVISRETLKDILKYGINAPNGQNLQSYEIRVIDSPALIDSITQAVVKDNPKIAERKGFKNIFVNAPCVICIANNTQYDMSQIDCGLLGENIILAAWAKGIRSCCLGSSALCQALSRPNGILERLSASLLHRPRLS
;
A
#
# COMPACT_ATOMS: atom_id res chain seq x y z
N MET A 1 -64.65 -9.02 52.75
CA MET A 1 -63.44 -8.27 52.76
C MET A 1 -62.23 -9.04 52.10
N LYS A 2 -62.44 -10.29 51.63
CA LYS A 2 -61.36 -11.12 51.04
C LYS A 2 -61.26 -11.01 49.48
N LYS A 3 -62.16 -10.33 48.81
CA LYS A 3 -62.15 -10.22 47.35
C LYS A 3 -61.55 -8.92 46.80
N ILE A 4 -61.24 -7.95 47.64
CA ILE A 4 -60.62 -6.66 47.23
C ILE A 4 -59.12 -6.73 47.30
N LEU A 5 -58.54 -7.65 48.06
CA LEU A 5 -57.07 -7.81 48.15
C LEU A 5 -56.49 -8.54 46.92
N LEU A 6 -57.27 -9.30 46.18
CA LEU A 6 -56.75 -10.04 44.99
C LEU A 6 -56.65 -9.18 43.74
N GLY A 7 -57.34 -8.06 43.67
CA GLY A 7 -57.30 -7.14 42.53
C GLY A 7 -56.09 -6.20 42.55
N LEU A 8 -55.53 -5.90 43.70
CA LEU A 8 -54.40 -5.01 43.85
C LEU A 8 -53.05 -5.68 43.57
N ALA A 9 -52.96 -6.99 43.71
CA ALA A 9 -51.76 -7.75 43.46
C ALA A 9 -51.51 -8.03 41.98
N ALA A 10 -52.56 -8.01 41.14
CA ALA A 10 -52.45 -8.22 39.70
C ALA A 10 -52.06 -6.95 38.91
N ALA A 11 -52.24 -5.76 39.50
CA ALA A 11 -51.89 -4.50 38.84
C ALA A 11 -50.41 -4.10 39.00
N LEU A 12 -49.66 -4.71 39.93
CA LEU A 12 -48.25 -4.38 40.17
C LEU A 12 -47.28 -5.21 39.34
N MET A 13 -47.72 -6.18 38.54
CA MET A 13 -46.81 -7.02 37.73
C MET A 13 -46.73 -6.64 36.26
N MET A 14 -47.31 -5.52 35.82
CA MET A 14 -47.30 -5.07 34.43
C MET A 14 -46.33 -3.92 34.13
N THR A 15 -45.49 -3.52 35.09
CA THR A 15 -44.57 -2.37 34.88
C THR A 15 -43.11 -2.75 34.83
N ALA A 16 -42.77 -4.03 34.63
CA ALA A 16 -41.35 -4.48 34.60
C ALA A 16 -40.95 -5.12 33.28
N CYS A 17 -41.29 -4.50 32.14
CA CYS A 17 -40.64 -4.81 30.84
C CYS A 17 -40.67 -3.54 29.97
N ASN A 18 -40.00 -2.50 30.46
CA ASN A 18 -39.54 -1.45 29.57
C ASN A 18 -38.07 -1.78 29.25
N GLU A 19 -37.87 -2.77 28.37
CA GLU A 19 -36.60 -2.98 27.73
C GLU A 19 -36.24 -1.70 26.98
N ASN A 20 -35.37 -0.92 27.59
CA ASN A 20 -34.65 0.13 26.92
C ASN A 20 -33.82 -0.53 25.80
N LYS A 21 -34.44 -0.81 24.65
CA LYS A 21 -33.73 -1.07 23.42
C LYS A 21 -32.97 0.21 23.10
N GLN A 22 -31.76 0.34 23.67
CA GLN A 22 -30.75 1.21 23.08
C GLN A 22 -30.64 0.76 21.63
N GLN A 23 -31.28 1.49 20.73
CA GLN A 23 -30.98 1.42 19.32
C GLN A 23 -29.52 1.85 19.20
N VAL A 24 -28.63 0.85 19.13
CA VAL A 24 -27.30 1.06 18.62
C VAL A 24 -27.51 1.56 17.19
N ALA A 25 -27.37 2.85 17.00
CA ALA A 25 -27.40 3.46 15.68
C ALA A 25 -26.24 2.80 14.90
N THR A 26 -26.57 1.81 14.11
CA THR A 26 -25.67 1.24 13.12
C THR A 26 -25.44 2.34 12.11
N THR A 27 -24.36 3.08 12.29
CA THR A 27 -23.90 4.05 11.29
C THR A 27 -23.57 3.24 10.06
N THR A 28 -24.48 3.20 9.08
CA THR A 28 -24.21 2.58 7.79
C THR A 28 -23.10 3.39 7.13
N VAL A 29 -21.93 2.77 7.02
CA VAL A 29 -20.80 3.40 6.33
C VAL A 29 -21.16 3.48 4.84
N ASP A 30 -21.23 4.69 4.30
CA ASP A 30 -21.34 4.90 2.85
C ASP A 30 -20.03 4.50 2.18
N SER A 31 -19.99 3.28 1.67
CA SER A 31 -18.79 2.72 1.01
C SER A 31 -18.40 3.49 -0.26
N ALA A 32 -19.34 4.06 -1.00
CA ALA A 32 -19.05 4.88 -2.16
C ALA A 32 -18.31 6.15 -1.75
N LYS A 33 -18.79 6.81 -0.70
CA LYS A 33 -18.12 7.99 -0.13
C LYS A 33 -16.71 7.67 0.39
N VAL A 34 -16.53 6.55 1.08
CA VAL A 34 -15.20 6.13 1.57
C VAL A 34 -14.20 5.99 0.42
N VAL A 35 -14.59 5.32 -0.66
CA VAL A 35 -13.72 5.13 -1.84
C VAL A 35 -13.39 6.45 -2.51
N THR A 36 -14.39 7.31 -2.75
CA THR A 36 -14.16 8.61 -3.40
C THR A 36 -13.30 9.54 -2.54
N ASP A 37 -13.53 9.60 -1.22
CA ASP A 37 -12.71 10.38 -0.29
C ASP A 37 -11.26 9.88 -0.26
N LEU A 38 -11.05 8.57 -0.33
CA LEU A 38 -9.73 7.97 -0.41
C LEU A 38 -8.97 8.47 -1.66
N MET A 39 -9.62 8.37 -2.83
CA MET A 39 -9.06 8.82 -4.11
C MET A 39 -8.75 10.32 -4.08
N MET A 40 -9.68 11.13 -3.60
CA MET A 40 -9.54 12.59 -3.57
C MET A 40 -8.53 13.09 -2.53
N SER A 41 -8.32 12.35 -1.44
CA SER A 41 -7.39 12.73 -0.37
C SER A 41 -5.94 12.32 -0.64
N ARG A 42 -5.68 11.33 -1.50
CA ARG A 42 -4.34 10.84 -1.79
C ARG A 42 -3.44 11.96 -2.33
N ARG A 43 -2.22 11.99 -1.85
CA ARG A 43 -1.18 12.95 -2.30
C ARG A 43 0.16 12.23 -2.47
N SER A 44 0.99 12.76 -3.35
CA SER A 44 2.39 12.36 -3.50
C SER A 44 3.23 12.94 -2.38
N ILE A 45 3.59 12.13 -1.41
CA ILE A 45 4.38 12.52 -0.24
C ILE A 45 5.85 12.19 -0.50
N ARG A 46 6.74 13.15 -0.22
CA ARG A 46 8.19 13.06 -0.46
C ARG A 46 9.02 13.35 0.78
N ALA A 47 8.40 13.28 1.95
CA ALA A 47 9.06 13.36 3.25
C ALA A 47 8.58 12.17 4.09
N TYR A 48 9.50 11.33 4.50
CA TYR A 48 9.23 10.07 5.16
C TYR A 48 9.88 10.04 6.54
N LYS A 49 9.25 9.27 7.44
CA LYS A 49 9.83 8.89 8.72
C LYS A 49 10.74 7.68 8.49
N ASP A 50 11.81 7.58 9.27
CA ASP A 50 12.67 6.39 9.30
C ASP A 50 11.97 5.27 10.10
N SER A 51 10.87 4.75 9.55
CA SER A 51 10.07 3.67 10.15
C SER A 51 9.95 2.51 9.19
N VAL A 52 10.09 1.32 9.74
CA VAL A 52 9.97 0.07 8.99
C VAL A 52 8.49 -0.25 8.76
N ILE A 53 8.14 -0.59 7.52
CA ILE A 53 6.83 -1.15 7.19
C ILE A 53 6.94 -2.67 7.37
N SER A 54 6.01 -3.28 8.10
CA SER A 54 6.04 -4.73 8.30
C SER A 54 5.85 -5.47 6.97
N ARG A 55 6.48 -6.62 6.84
CA ARG A 55 6.34 -7.47 5.64
C ARG A 55 4.90 -7.94 5.43
N GLU A 56 4.15 -8.12 6.50
CA GLU A 56 2.73 -8.45 6.43
C GLU A 56 1.94 -7.31 5.80
N THR A 57 2.16 -6.08 6.24
CA THR A 57 1.53 -4.90 5.65
C THR A 57 1.90 -4.73 4.17
N LEU A 58 3.18 -4.97 3.81
CA LEU A 58 3.63 -4.91 2.42
C LEU A 58 2.94 -5.99 1.56
N LYS A 59 2.87 -7.23 2.04
CA LYS A 59 2.15 -8.31 1.36
C LYS A 59 0.69 -7.96 1.11
N ASP A 60 0.05 -7.38 2.12
CA ASP A 60 -1.36 -7.00 2.04
C ASP A 60 -1.57 -5.87 1.00
N ILE A 61 -0.71 -4.87 0.98
CA ILE A 61 -0.74 -3.81 -0.05
C ILE A 61 -0.55 -4.41 -1.45
N LEU A 62 0.42 -5.31 -1.62
CA LEU A 62 0.69 -5.94 -2.91
C LEU A 62 -0.47 -6.84 -3.36
N LYS A 63 -1.14 -7.51 -2.43
CA LYS A 63 -2.34 -8.31 -2.72
C LYS A 63 -3.44 -7.46 -3.39
N TYR A 64 -3.66 -6.23 -2.90
CA TYR A 64 -4.60 -5.32 -3.56
C TYR A 64 -4.06 -4.81 -4.90
N GLY A 65 -2.75 -4.60 -4.99
CA GLY A 65 -2.10 -4.23 -6.24
C GLY A 65 -2.34 -5.23 -7.35
N ILE A 66 -2.01 -6.50 -7.14
CA ILE A 66 -2.13 -7.57 -8.16
C ILE A 66 -3.59 -7.87 -8.56
N ASN A 67 -4.56 -7.37 -7.81
CA ASN A 67 -5.98 -7.45 -8.17
C ASN A 67 -6.38 -6.39 -9.23
N ALA A 68 -5.45 -5.53 -9.67
CA ALA A 68 -5.71 -4.60 -10.75
C ALA A 68 -6.04 -5.35 -12.05
N PRO A 69 -6.93 -4.80 -12.88
CA PRO A 69 -7.15 -5.37 -14.21
C PRO A 69 -5.87 -5.31 -15.03
N ASN A 70 -5.65 -6.33 -15.86
CA ASN A 70 -4.52 -6.38 -16.79
C ASN A 70 -4.93 -7.08 -18.09
N GLY A 71 -4.22 -6.79 -19.17
CA GLY A 71 -4.57 -7.30 -20.48
C GLY A 71 -4.49 -8.82 -20.54
N GLN A 72 -5.57 -9.48 -20.96
CA GLN A 72 -5.69 -10.92 -21.11
C GLN A 72 -5.30 -11.74 -19.85
N ASN A 73 -5.27 -11.12 -18.69
CA ASN A 73 -4.78 -11.69 -17.44
C ASN A 73 -3.35 -12.25 -17.55
N LEU A 74 -2.51 -11.62 -18.38
CA LEU A 74 -1.13 -12.06 -18.59
C LEU A 74 -0.22 -11.72 -17.41
N GLN A 75 -0.61 -10.77 -16.55
CA GLN A 75 0.20 -10.32 -15.41
C GLN A 75 1.64 -10.00 -15.85
N SER A 76 1.77 -9.25 -16.94
CA SER A 76 2.99 -8.97 -17.68
C SER A 76 3.92 -7.97 -16.97
N TYR A 77 4.09 -8.15 -15.67
CA TYR A 77 4.91 -7.30 -14.79
C TYR A 77 5.65 -8.13 -13.76
N GLU A 78 6.72 -7.57 -13.24
CA GLU A 78 7.44 -8.10 -12.08
C GLU A 78 7.46 -7.05 -10.98
N ILE A 79 7.24 -7.48 -9.72
CA ILE A 79 7.25 -6.62 -8.55
C ILE A 79 8.41 -7.02 -7.64
N ARG A 80 9.20 -6.04 -7.21
CA ARG A 80 10.25 -6.21 -6.22
C ARG A 80 10.13 -5.18 -5.13
N VAL A 81 10.25 -5.63 -3.87
CA VAL A 81 10.27 -4.77 -2.69
C VAL A 81 11.70 -4.64 -2.20
N ILE A 82 12.16 -3.41 -2.05
CA ILE A 82 13.47 -3.06 -1.49
C ILE A 82 13.21 -2.38 -0.16
N ASP A 83 13.38 -3.13 0.92
CA ASP A 83 13.14 -2.71 2.32
C ASP A 83 14.43 -2.77 3.17
N SER A 84 15.57 -3.08 2.55
CA SER A 84 16.88 -3.12 3.19
C SER A 84 17.62 -1.78 3.04
N PRO A 85 17.96 -1.08 4.14
CA PRO A 85 18.74 0.14 4.06
C PRO A 85 20.07 -0.05 3.32
N ALA A 86 20.80 -1.14 3.59
CA ALA A 86 22.07 -1.43 2.93
C ALA A 86 21.91 -1.58 1.40
N LEU A 87 20.76 -2.13 0.96
CA LEU A 87 20.47 -2.28 -0.45
C LEU A 87 20.12 -0.94 -1.10
N ILE A 88 19.30 -0.12 -0.42
CA ILE A 88 18.95 1.24 -0.84
C ILE A 88 20.23 2.07 -0.98
N ASP A 89 21.16 1.96 -0.03
CA ASP A 89 22.44 2.67 -0.05
C ASP A 89 23.32 2.20 -1.20
N SER A 90 23.45 0.89 -1.43
CA SER A 90 24.24 0.34 -2.53
C SER A 90 23.72 0.81 -3.90
N ILE A 91 22.41 0.81 -4.09
CA ILE A 91 21.78 1.32 -5.32
C ILE A 91 22.03 2.82 -5.45
N THR A 92 21.88 3.56 -4.36
CA THR A 92 22.11 5.01 -4.34
C THR A 92 23.55 5.34 -4.73
N GLN A 93 24.55 4.68 -4.13
CA GLN A 93 25.97 4.90 -4.44
C GLN A 93 26.29 4.61 -5.90
N ALA A 94 25.74 3.54 -6.46
CA ALA A 94 25.95 3.20 -7.86
C ALA A 94 25.39 4.27 -8.81
N VAL A 95 24.19 4.78 -8.53
CA VAL A 95 23.57 5.84 -9.36
C VAL A 95 24.30 7.17 -9.18
N VAL A 96 24.71 7.53 -7.97
CA VAL A 96 25.48 8.76 -7.69
C VAL A 96 26.87 8.69 -8.36
N LYS A 97 27.49 7.52 -8.42
CA LYS A 97 28.75 7.34 -9.15
C LYS A 97 28.63 7.72 -10.62
N ASP A 98 27.52 7.35 -11.26
CA ASP A 98 27.25 7.68 -12.67
C ASP A 98 26.79 9.14 -12.85
N ASN A 99 26.13 9.72 -11.86
CA ASN A 99 25.63 11.08 -11.88
C ASN A 99 25.75 11.77 -10.51
N PRO A 100 26.91 12.35 -10.17
CA PRO A 100 27.17 12.97 -8.87
C PRO A 100 26.23 14.12 -8.53
N LYS A 101 25.72 14.84 -9.52
CA LYS A 101 24.79 15.98 -9.33
C LYS A 101 23.51 15.62 -8.59
N ILE A 102 23.12 14.36 -8.61
CA ILE A 102 21.91 13.88 -7.91
C ILE A 102 22.09 14.07 -6.39
N ALA A 103 23.29 13.91 -5.87
CA ALA A 103 23.60 14.05 -4.45
C ALA A 103 23.68 15.50 -3.93
N GLU A 104 23.76 16.49 -4.82
CA GLU A 104 23.81 17.92 -4.45
C GLU A 104 22.49 18.44 -3.89
N ARG A 105 21.42 17.69 -4.01
CA ARG A 105 20.09 18.08 -3.53
C ARG A 105 20.07 18.21 -2.01
N LYS A 106 19.58 19.33 -1.51
CA LYS A 106 19.46 19.59 -0.06
C LYS A 106 18.73 18.46 0.66
N GLY A 107 19.34 17.92 1.71
CA GLY A 107 18.78 16.85 2.52
C GLY A 107 18.77 15.49 1.81
N PHE A 108 19.62 15.28 0.82
CA PHE A 108 19.79 14.03 0.12
C PHE A 108 20.26 12.90 1.07
N LYS A 109 19.52 11.80 1.13
CA LYS A 109 19.93 10.58 1.80
C LYS A 109 20.02 9.44 0.78
N ASN A 110 19.05 9.33 -0.13
CA ASN A 110 19.03 8.32 -1.19
C ASN A 110 18.29 8.83 -2.44
N ILE A 111 18.42 8.08 -3.53
CA ILE A 111 17.82 8.42 -4.84
C ILE A 111 16.29 8.28 -4.89
N PHE A 112 15.72 7.58 -3.93
CA PHE A 112 14.28 7.29 -3.84
C PHE A 112 13.52 8.36 -3.02
N VAL A 113 13.96 9.60 -3.11
CA VAL A 113 13.37 10.73 -2.37
C VAL A 113 13.40 10.48 -0.85
N ASN A 114 14.45 9.83 -0.39
CA ASN A 114 14.67 9.44 1.01
C ASN A 114 13.64 8.43 1.56
N ALA A 115 12.93 7.69 0.69
CA ALA A 115 12.02 6.64 1.13
C ALA A 115 12.80 5.46 1.74
N PRO A 116 12.34 4.92 2.89
CA PRO A 116 12.97 3.77 3.54
C PRO A 116 12.57 2.42 2.93
N CYS A 117 11.54 2.42 2.07
CA CYS A 117 11.05 1.24 1.36
C CYS A 117 10.64 1.63 -0.05
N VAL A 118 10.93 0.77 -1.01
CA VAL A 118 10.65 1.00 -2.42
C VAL A 118 10.00 -0.24 -3.03
N ILE A 119 8.93 -0.03 -3.79
CA ILE A 119 8.31 -1.07 -4.60
C ILE A 119 8.65 -0.76 -6.06
N CYS A 120 9.47 -1.62 -6.67
CA CYS A 120 9.82 -1.54 -8.07
C CYS A 120 8.84 -2.38 -8.89
N ILE A 121 8.31 -1.80 -9.96
CA ILE A 121 7.46 -2.49 -10.92
C ILE A 121 8.17 -2.46 -12.26
N ALA A 122 8.49 -3.64 -12.81
CA ALA A 122 9.09 -3.79 -14.12
C ALA A 122 8.04 -4.33 -15.10
N ASN A 123 7.99 -3.75 -16.29
CA ASN A 123 7.10 -4.18 -17.36
C ASN A 123 7.79 -5.22 -18.27
N ASN A 124 7.00 -6.08 -18.89
CA ASN A 124 7.45 -6.91 -19.99
C ASN A 124 7.49 -6.09 -21.29
N THR A 125 8.69 -5.82 -21.79
CA THR A 125 8.88 -5.01 -23.00
C THR A 125 8.43 -5.68 -24.30
N GLN A 126 8.11 -6.97 -24.26
CA GLN A 126 7.60 -7.72 -25.42
C GLN A 126 6.05 -7.72 -25.50
N TYR A 127 5.38 -7.07 -24.54
CA TYR A 127 3.94 -6.95 -24.52
C TYR A 127 3.50 -5.49 -24.45
N ASP A 128 2.89 -4.99 -25.49
CA ASP A 128 2.59 -3.57 -25.67
C ASP A 128 1.73 -2.96 -24.56
N MET A 129 0.80 -3.75 -24.00
CA MET A 129 -0.10 -3.30 -22.93
C MET A 129 0.56 -3.34 -21.53
N SER A 130 1.76 -3.90 -21.41
CA SER A 130 2.41 -4.09 -20.11
C SER A 130 2.63 -2.79 -19.34
N GLN A 131 2.89 -1.67 -20.01
CA GLN A 131 3.03 -0.37 -19.35
C GLN A 131 1.72 0.11 -18.73
N ILE A 132 0.59 -0.14 -19.42
CA ILE A 132 -0.75 0.18 -18.91
C ILE A 132 -1.05 -0.69 -17.69
N ASP A 133 -0.78 -2.00 -17.80
CA ASP A 133 -0.95 -2.96 -16.70
C ASP A 133 -0.13 -2.53 -15.46
N CYS A 134 1.12 -2.10 -15.66
CA CYS A 134 1.96 -1.56 -14.57
C CYS A 134 1.38 -0.29 -13.95
N GLY A 135 0.77 0.59 -14.75
CA GLY A 135 0.10 1.79 -14.25
C GLY A 135 -1.10 1.47 -13.37
N LEU A 136 -1.96 0.55 -13.81
CA LEU A 136 -3.15 0.10 -13.07
C LEU A 136 -2.75 -0.60 -11.75
N LEU A 137 -1.76 -1.49 -11.82
CA LEU A 137 -1.15 -2.14 -10.67
C LEU A 137 -0.60 -1.10 -9.67
N GLY A 138 0.16 -0.12 -10.18
CA GLY A 138 0.76 0.94 -9.38
C GLY A 138 -0.29 1.79 -8.65
N GLU A 139 -1.39 2.17 -9.32
CA GLU A 139 -2.48 2.94 -8.71
C GLU A 139 -3.14 2.14 -7.58
N ASN A 140 -3.45 0.86 -7.79
CA ASN A 140 -4.00 0.03 -6.72
C ASN A 140 -3.06 -0.07 -5.51
N ILE A 141 -1.74 -0.21 -5.74
CA ILE A 141 -0.74 -0.24 -4.67
C ILE A 141 -0.74 1.05 -3.86
N ILE A 142 -0.73 2.21 -4.53
CA ILE A 142 -0.66 3.51 -3.82
C ILE A 142 -1.95 3.85 -3.09
N LEU A 143 -3.11 3.46 -3.62
CA LEU A 143 -4.40 3.61 -2.93
C LEU A 143 -4.50 2.68 -1.72
N ALA A 144 -4.08 1.42 -1.85
CA ALA A 144 -4.04 0.47 -0.75
C ALA A 144 -3.10 0.93 0.38
N ALA A 145 -1.92 1.45 0.02
CA ALA A 145 -0.99 2.06 0.97
C ALA A 145 -1.63 3.26 1.68
N TRP A 146 -2.27 4.14 0.93
CA TRP A 146 -2.94 5.33 1.47
C TRP A 146 -4.05 4.97 2.45
N ALA A 147 -4.87 3.96 2.13
CA ALA A 147 -5.93 3.44 3.00
C ALA A 147 -5.38 2.91 4.34
N LYS A 148 -4.14 2.39 4.34
CA LYS A 148 -3.44 1.91 5.53
C LYS A 148 -2.63 3.01 6.26
N GLY A 149 -2.80 4.27 5.86
CA GLY A 149 -2.04 5.38 6.45
C GLY A 149 -0.59 5.48 6.00
N ILE A 150 -0.16 4.64 5.04
CA ILE A 150 1.19 4.65 4.49
C ILE A 150 1.23 5.63 3.32
N ARG A 151 2.16 6.57 3.41
CA ARG A 151 2.32 7.63 2.42
C ARG A 151 3.33 7.20 1.35
N SER A 152 3.05 7.51 0.11
CA SER A 152 3.86 7.09 -1.02
C SER A 152 4.01 8.18 -2.09
N CYS A 153 4.94 7.98 -3.01
CA CYS A 153 5.12 8.79 -4.19
C CYS A 153 5.55 7.89 -5.35
N CYS A 154 4.83 7.97 -6.45
CA CYS A 154 5.25 7.32 -7.69
C CYS A 154 6.50 8.02 -8.24
N LEU A 155 7.53 7.24 -8.57
CA LEU A 155 8.80 7.73 -9.10
C LEU A 155 8.95 7.24 -10.54
N GLY A 156 8.81 8.17 -11.49
CA GLY A 156 8.94 7.92 -12.93
C GLY A 156 10.18 8.57 -13.55
N SER A 157 11.27 8.75 -12.78
CA SER A 157 12.49 9.35 -13.31
C SER A 157 13.16 8.43 -14.33
N SER A 158 13.32 8.92 -15.56
CA SER A 158 14.01 8.20 -16.64
C SER A 158 15.44 7.81 -16.25
N ALA A 159 16.17 8.66 -15.54
CA ALA A 159 17.51 8.37 -15.07
C ALA A 159 17.55 7.21 -14.07
N LEU A 160 16.55 7.14 -13.16
CA LEU A 160 16.42 6.04 -12.20
C LEU A 160 16.04 4.73 -12.91
N CYS A 161 15.06 4.78 -13.81
CA CYS A 161 14.66 3.63 -14.61
C CYS A 161 15.83 3.10 -15.45
N GLN A 162 16.57 3.97 -16.12
CA GLN A 162 17.75 3.59 -16.90
C GLN A 162 18.86 2.96 -16.05
N ALA A 163 19.16 3.54 -14.87
CA ALA A 163 20.18 2.98 -13.97
C ALA A 163 19.80 1.59 -13.45
N LEU A 164 18.51 1.34 -13.25
CA LEU A 164 18.00 0.05 -12.77
C LEU A 164 17.86 -0.99 -13.91
N SER A 165 17.65 -0.57 -15.15
CA SER A 165 17.35 -1.44 -16.31
C SER A 165 18.54 -1.78 -17.19
N ARG A 166 19.76 -1.24 -16.91
CA ARG A 166 20.94 -1.53 -17.74
C ARG A 166 21.31 -3.02 -17.67
N PRO A 167 21.73 -3.65 -18.79
CA PRO A 167 22.38 -4.97 -18.77
C PRO A 167 23.55 -4.94 -17.80
N ASN A 168 23.66 -5.92 -16.93
CA ASN A 168 24.56 -5.93 -15.75
C ASN A 168 24.25 -4.81 -14.73
N GLY A 169 23.10 -4.20 -14.82
CA GLY A 169 22.63 -3.18 -13.88
C GLY A 169 22.41 -3.75 -12.49
N ILE A 170 22.16 -2.83 -11.56
CA ILE A 170 22.04 -3.16 -10.13
C ILE A 170 20.94 -4.19 -9.89
N LEU A 171 19.83 -4.17 -10.64
CA LEU A 171 18.74 -5.13 -10.49
C LEU A 171 19.13 -6.56 -10.92
N GLU A 172 19.96 -6.72 -11.96
CA GLU A 172 20.48 -8.04 -12.36
C GLU A 172 21.45 -8.60 -11.32
N ARG A 173 22.39 -7.79 -10.80
CA ARG A 173 23.27 -8.19 -9.71
C ARG A 173 22.51 -8.52 -8.44
N LEU A 174 21.41 -7.80 -8.17
CA LEU A 174 20.52 -8.05 -7.04
C LEU A 174 19.68 -9.30 -7.27
N SER A 175 19.23 -9.58 -8.51
CA SER A 175 18.54 -10.83 -8.81
C SER A 175 19.43 -12.03 -8.57
N ALA A 176 20.69 -11.97 -8.97
CA ALA A 176 21.67 -13.02 -8.70
C ALA A 176 21.93 -13.24 -7.20
N SER A 177 21.95 -12.17 -6.39
CA SER A 177 22.13 -12.26 -4.93
C SER A 177 20.85 -12.61 -4.17
N LEU A 178 19.67 -12.30 -4.73
CA LEU A 178 18.36 -12.54 -4.12
C LEU A 178 17.71 -13.86 -4.57
N LEU A 179 18.18 -14.48 -5.66
CA LEU A 179 17.73 -15.82 -6.09
C LEU A 179 18.03 -16.93 -5.06
N HIS A 180 18.82 -16.61 -4.02
CA HIS A 180 19.04 -17.49 -2.87
C HIS A 180 17.98 -17.35 -1.75
N ARG A 181 16.93 -16.52 -1.94
CA ARG A 181 15.81 -16.45 -0.98
C ARG A 181 14.56 -17.12 -1.57
N PRO A 182 13.87 -17.99 -0.80
CA PRO A 182 12.73 -18.74 -1.30
C PRO A 182 11.67 -17.79 -1.86
N ARG A 183 11.16 -18.14 -3.04
CA ARG A 183 9.97 -17.48 -3.62
C ARG A 183 8.85 -17.56 -2.61
N LEU A 184 8.20 -16.44 -2.35
CA LEU A 184 6.97 -16.43 -1.56
C LEU A 184 5.90 -17.16 -2.38
N SER A 185 5.67 -18.45 -2.05
CA SER A 185 4.51 -19.22 -2.48
C SER A 185 3.26 -18.78 -1.72
#